data_6d91715cb58497a803e580005f14f700
#
_entry.id   6d91715cb58497a803e580005f14f700
#
_cell.length_a   1.000
_cell.length_b   1.000
_cell.length_c   1.000
_cell.angle_alpha   90.00
_cell.angle_beta   90.00
_cell.angle_gamma   90.00
#
_symmetry.space_group_name_H-M   'P 1'
#
loop_
_entity.id
_entity.type
_entity.pdbx_description
1 polymer ?
#
loop_
_entity_poly.entity_id
_entity_poly.type
_entity_poly.pdbx_seq_one_letter_code
_entity_poly.pdbx_strand_id
1 'polypeptide(L)'
;MRKALLIGINDYPAGYKLSGCVNDIHLLEPLLSRNGDGSPNFDVLLKENMGSSQDAMQGIQNLFADSTEVSLLYFSGHGCLNNTGAEIVFPDEIRDSGQYVGLKMTDIMKVANNSPAANRVVILDCCYAANMG
;
A
#
# COMPACT_ATOMS: atom_id res chain seq x y z
N MET A 1 -8.90 -17.42 -8.06
CA MET A 1 -8.19 -16.97 -6.86
C MET A 1 -8.27 -15.45 -6.76
N ARG A 2 -8.42 -14.93 -5.57
CA ARG A 2 -8.41 -13.50 -5.26
C ARG A 2 -7.28 -13.23 -4.30
N LYS A 3 -6.45 -12.24 -4.59
CA LYS A 3 -5.29 -11.88 -3.76
C LYS A 3 -5.36 -10.44 -3.33
N ALA A 4 -4.94 -10.18 -2.09
CA ALA A 4 -4.81 -8.83 -1.57
C ALA A 4 -3.46 -8.65 -0.86
N LEU A 5 -2.85 -7.49 -1.07
CA LEU A 5 -1.69 -7.03 -0.32
C LEU A 5 -2.11 -5.80 0.47
N LEU A 6 -2.04 -5.89 1.79
CA LEU A 6 -2.39 -4.80 2.70
C LEU A 6 -1.12 -4.29 3.37
N ILE A 7 -0.78 -3.02 3.13
CA ILE A 7 0.39 -2.37 3.70
C ILE A 7 -0.09 -1.25 4.64
N GLY A 8 0.32 -1.32 5.90
CA GLY A 8 0.05 -0.29 6.89
C GLY A 8 1.33 0.13 7.60
N ILE A 9 1.60 1.43 7.68
CA ILE A 9 2.84 1.96 8.24
C ILE A 9 2.53 3.02 9.29
N ASN A 10 2.93 2.75 10.53
CA ASN A 10 2.93 3.71 11.63
C ASN A 10 4.33 4.21 11.95
N ASP A 11 5.35 3.35 11.78
CA ASP A 11 6.72 3.58 12.27
C ASP A 11 7.54 4.40 11.27
N TYR A 12 7.20 5.67 11.17
CA TYR A 12 8.01 6.66 10.46
C TYR A 12 9.02 7.31 11.42
N PRO A 13 10.04 8.00 10.89
CA PRO A 13 10.96 8.76 11.74
C PRO A 13 10.26 9.76 12.67
N ALA A 14 10.96 10.16 13.73
CA ALA A 14 10.42 11.09 14.73
C ALA A 14 9.83 12.34 14.07
N GLY A 15 8.63 12.72 14.50
CA GLY A 15 7.87 13.82 13.90
C GLY A 15 6.91 13.40 12.78
N TYR A 16 7.05 12.17 12.27
CA TYR A 16 6.20 11.66 11.17
C TYR A 16 5.40 10.42 11.55
N LYS A 17 5.50 9.95 12.80
CA LYS A 17 4.82 8.73 13.24
C LYS A 17 3.31 8.84 13.11
N LEU A 18 2.69 7.74 12.71
CA LEU A 18 1.24 7.58 12.64
C LEU A 18 0.79 6.54 13.66
N SER A 19 -0.51 6.47 13.94
CA SER A 19 -1.03 5.59 14.98
C SER A 19 -2.17 4.69 14.52
N GLY A 20 -2.76 4.93 13.35
CA GLY A 20 -3.96 4.20 12.91
C GLY A 20 -3.76 3.29 11.72
N CYS A 21 -2.62 3.37 11.01
CA CYS A 21 -2.46 2.71 9.71
C CYS A 21 -2.33 1.19 9.86
N VAL A 22 -1.59 0.71 10.84
CA VAL A 22 -1.47 -0.72 11.11
C VAL A 22 -2.81 -1.28 11.59
N ASN A 23 -3.53 -0.55 12.43
CA ASN A 23 -4.86 -0.96 12.87
C ASN A 23 -5.83 -1.09 11.68
N ASP A 24 -5.74 -0.19 10.70
CA ASP A 24 -6.60 -0.21 9.51
C ASP A 24 -6.47 -1.52 8.74
N ILE A 25 -5.25 -2.00 8.52
CA ILE A 25 -5.05 -3.25 7.77
C ILE A 25 -5.50 -4.46 8.58
N HIS A 26 -5.39 -4.44 9.90
CA HIS A 26 -5.89 -5.51 10.75
C HIS A 26 -7.42 -5.57 10.79
N LEU A 27 -8.10 -4.42 10.67
CA LEU A 27 -9.55 -4.38 10.57
C LEU A 27 -10.03 -4.89 9.21
N LEU A 28 -9.29 -4.59 8.15
CA LEU A 28 -9.68 -4.94 6.78
C LEU A 28 -9.43 -6.43 6.47
N GLU A 29 -8.38 -7.01 7.04
CA GLU A 29 -7.94 -8.38 6.73
C GLU A 29 -9.06 -9.42 6.91
N PRO A 30 -9.77 -9.51 8.05
CA PRO A 30 -10.82 -10.51 8.21
C PRO A 30 -11.99 -10.28 7.26
N LEU A 31 -12.28 -9.04 6.88
CA LEU A 31 -13.37 -8.71 5.96
C LEU A 31 -13.07 -9.18 4.54
N LEU A 32 -11.80 -9.20 4.15
CA LEU A 32 -11.38 -9.67 2.83
C LEU A 32 -11.16 -11.19 2.80
N SER A 33 -10.61 -11.78 3.86
CA SER A 33 -10.21 -13.19 3.85
C SER A 33 -11.40 -14.15 3.91
N ARG A 34 -12.55 -13.71 4.38
CA ARG A 34 -13.74 -14.53 4.52
C ARG A 34 -14.98 -13.87 3.92
N ASN A 35 -15.85 -14.66 3.32
CA ASN A 35 -17.20 -14.26 2.96
C ASN A 35 -18.08 -14.21 4.20
N GLY A 36 -19.28 -13.62 4.08
CA GLY A 36 -20.22 -13.52 5.20
C GLY A 36 -20.66 -14.85 5.79
N ASP A 37 -20.60 -15.93 5.00
CA ASP A 37 -20.91 -17.30 5.46
C ASP A 37 -19.69 -18.01 6.07
N GLY A 38 -18.54 -17.33 6.19
CA GLY A 38 -17.30 -17.88 6.72
C GLY A 38 -16.44 -18.62 5.71
N SER A 39 -16.88 -18.78 4.46
CA SER A 39 -16.08 -19.43 3.42
C SER A 39 -14.89 -18.55 3.01
N PRO A 40 -13.77 -19.17 2.53
CA PRO A 40 -12.60 -18.42 2.09
C PRO A 40 -12.91 -17.46 0.94
N ASN A 41 -12.31 -16.27 0.97
CA ASN A 41 -12.40 -15.29 -0.09
C ASN A 41 -10.98 -14.89 -0.55
N PHE A 42 -10.50 -13.70 -0.21
CA PHE A 42 -9.16 -13.27 -0.60
C PHE A 42 -8.07 -14.02 0.16
N ASP A 43 -7.00 -14.34 -0.54
CA ASP A 43 -5.72 -14.71 0.07
C ASP A 43 -5.00 -13.39 0.40
N VAL A 44 -4.92 -13.07 1.68
CA VAL A 44 -4.45 -11.77 2.16
C VAL A 44 -3.01 -11.86 2.67
N LEU A 45 -2.13 -11.03 2.12
CA LEU A 45 -0.79 -10.82 2.65
C LEU A 45 -0.76 -9.47 3.37
N LEU A 46 -0.46 -9.51 4.66
CA LEU A 46 -0.47 -8.36 5.54
C LEU A 46 0.96 -7.93 5.83
N LYS A 47 1.30 -6.66 5.56
CA LYS A 47 2.63 -6.10 5.78
C LYS A 47 2.55 -4.88 6.69
N GLU A 48 3.04 -5.03 7.90
CA GLU A 48 3.11 -3.95 8.88
C GLU A 48 4.47 -3.26 8.84
N ASN A 49 4.46 -1.94 8.85
CA ASN A 49 5.66 -1.12 9.04
C ASN A 49 6.78 -1.44 8.05
N MET A 50 6.43 -1.67 6.79
CA MET A 50 7.41 -1.81 5.73
C MET A 50 8.30 -0.58 5.66
N GLY A 51 9.61 -0.75 5.77
CA GLY A 51 10.55 0.36 5.80
C GLY A 51 11.01 0.84 4.43
N SER A 52 10.89 0.00 3.40
CA SER A 52 11.52 0.22 2.11
C SER A 52 10.52 0.25 0.96
N SER A 53 10.59 1.29 0.13
CA SER A 53 9.80 1.37 -1.10
C SER A 53 10.18 0.28 -2.10
N GLN A 54 11.44 -0.14 -2.11
CA GLN A 54 11.90 -1.21 -2.98
C GLN A 54 11.23 -2.54 -2.64
N ASP A 55 11.16 -2.88 -1.36
CA ASP A 55 10.48 -4.09 -0.90
C ASP A 55 8.98 -4.01 -1.18
N ALA A 56 8.39 -2.84 -1.00
CA ALA A 56 6.99 -2.62 -1.30
C ALA A 56 6.69 -2.80 -2.79
N MET A 57 7.52 -2.23 -3.67
CA MET A 57 7.34 -2.40 -5.12
C MET A 57 7.50 -3.86 -5.52
N GLN A 58 8.42 -4.60 -4.91
CA GLN A 58 8.56 -6.03 -5.17
C GLN A 58 7.28 -6.79 -4.79
N GLY A 59 6.70 -6.46 -3.63
CA GLY A 59 5.42 -7.05 -3.20
C GLY A 59 4.27 -6.71 -4.14
N ILE A 60 4.23 -5.47 -4.62
CA ILE A 60 3.21 -5.00 -5.57
C ILE A 60 3.35 -5.72 -6.91
N GLN A 61 4.58 -5.89 -7.42
CA GLN A 61 4.84 -6.64 -8.63
C GLN A 61 4.40 -8.10 -8.50
N ASN A 62 4.69 -8.72 -7.36
CA ASN A 62 4.29 -10.10 -7.09
C ASN A 62 2.75 -10.24 -7.02
N LEU A 63 2.08 -9.26 -6.40
CA LEU A 63 0.61 -9.25 -6.33
C LEU A 63 -0.03 -9.24 -7.70
N PHE A 64 0.48 -8.41 -8.61
CA PHE A 64 -0.11 -8.20 -9.93
C PHE A 64 0.47 -9.12 -11.01
N ALA A 65 1.39 -10.03 -10.66
CA ALA A 65 2.00 -10.94 -11.63
C ALA A 65 1.08 -12.10 -12.03
N ASP A 66 0.14 -12.48 -11.18
CA ASP A 66 -0.67 -13.68 -11.36
C ASP A 66 -1.99 -13.39 -12.09
N SER A 67 -2.48 -14.42 -12.81
CA SER A 67 -3.79 -14.39 -13.46
C SER A 67 -4.90 -14.69 -12.44
N THR A 68 -5.19 -13.72 -11.60
CA THR A 68 -6.22 -13.82 -10.56
C THR A 68 -7.57 -13.34 -11.08
N GLU A 69 -8.63 -13.67 -10.37
CA GLU A 69 -9.94 -13.05 -10.56
C GLU A 69 -9.91 -11.60 -10.11
N VAL A 70 -9.30 -11.33 -8.93
CA VAL A 70 -9.11 -10.00 -8.39
C VAL A 70 -7.73 -9.93 -7.73
N SER A 71 -6.97 -8.88 -8.04
CA SER A 71 -5.77 -8.50 -7.28
C SER A 71 -6.00 -7.10 -6.70
N LEU A 72 -5.88 -6.99 -5.37
CA LEU A 72 -6.18 -5.77 -4.64
C LEU A 72 -4.96 -5.32 -3.83
N LEU A 73 -4.56 -4.06 -4.04
CA LEU A 73 -3.56 -3.39 -3.22
C LEU A 73 -4.25 -2.36 -2.32
N TYR A 74 -3.97 -2.43 -1.02
CA TYR A 74 -4.39 -1.41 -0.06
C TYR A 74 -3.17 -0.89 0.68
N PHE A 75 -3.05 0.43 0.77
CA PHE A 75 -1.98 1.10 1.49
C PHE A 75 -2.57 2.12 2.45
N SER A 76 -2.11 2.10 3.71
CA SER A 76 -2.40 3.11 4.73
C SER A 76 -1.10 3.63 5.31
N GLY A 77 -0.82 4.92 5.12
CA GLY A 77 0.41 5.55 5.55
C GLY A 77 0.53 6.98 5.03
N HIS A 78 1.73 7.52 5.06
CA HIS A 78 1.98 8.86 4.50
C HIS A 78 1.95 8.84 2.99
N GLY A 79 1.40 9.90 2.43
CA GLY A 79 1.44 10.20 1.02
C GLY A 79 1.67 11.68 0.80
N CYS A 80 1.95 12.05 -0.43
CA CYS A 80 2.13 13.43 -0.80
C CYS A 80 1.62 13.70 -2.22
N LEU A 81 1.29 14.95 -2.46
CA LEU A 81 1.01 15.47 -3.78
C LEU A 81 2.11 16.45 -4.15
N ASN A 82 2.67 16.30 -5.33
CA ASN A 82 3.65 17.23 -5.88
C ASN A 82 3.32 17.52 -7.34
N ASN A 83 4.18 18.27 -8.04
CA ASN A 83 3.95 18.67 -9.42
C ASN A 83 3.88 17.49 -10.40
N THR A 84 4.40 16.33 -10.01
CA THR A 84 4.40 15.12 -10.82
C THR A 84 3.32 14.11 -10.44
N GLY A 85 2.49 14.45 -9.45
CA GLY A 85 1.36 13.63 -9.02
C GLY A 85 1.47 13.14 -7.57
N ALA A 86 0.74 12.08 -7.25
CA ALA A 86 0.72 11.48 -5.93
C ALA A 86 1.85 10.46 -5.75
N GLU A 87 2.39 10.42 -4.53
CA GLU A 87 3.41 9.45 -4.12
C GLU A 87 3.05 8.90 -2.76
N ILE A 88 3.34 7.62 -2.51
CA ILE A 88 3.28 7.04 -1.17
C ILE A 88 4.69 7.00 -0.59
N VAL A 89 4.80 7.28 0.71
CA VAL A 89 6.09 7.54 1.36
C VAL A 89 6.40 6.42 2.34
N PHE A 90 7.64 5.92 2.27
CA PHE A 90 8.15 4.87 3.16
C PHE A 90 9.17 5.44 4.15
N PRO A 91 9.33 4.81 5.33
CA PRO A 91 10.18 5.35 6.38
C PRO A 91 11.62 5.63 5.97
N ASP A 92 12.23 4.78 5.14
CA ASP A 92 13.63 4.92 4.71
C ASP A 92 13.85 6.07 3.71
N GLU A 93 12.77 6.68 3.23
CA GLU A 93 12.83 7.73 2.22
C GLU A 93 12.66 9.13 2.80
N ILE A 94 12.37 9.24 4.10
CA ILE A 94 12.27 10.53 4.77
C ILE A 94 13.66 10.92 5.25
N ARG A 95 14.17 12.05 4.76
CA ARG A 95 15.47 12.56 5.11
C ARG A 95 15.41 13.50 6.31
N ASP A 96 16.53 13.70 6.98
CA ASP A 96 16.64 14.61 8.14
C ASP A 96 16.20 16.04 7.80
N SER A 97 16.37 16.45 6.55
CA SER A 97 15.93 17.77 6.06
C SER A 97 14.42 17.88 5.86
N GLY A 98 13.65 16.77 6.08
CA GLY A 98 12.24 16.70 5.77
C GLY A 98 11.94 16.42 4.31
N GLN A 99 12.97 16.31 3.47
CA GLN A 99 12.80 15.88 2.07
C GLN A 99 12.54 14.38 2.01
N TYR A 100 11.76 13.98 1.04
CA TYR A 100 11.44 12.56 0.83
C TYR A 100 11.39 12.27 -0.66
N VAL A 101 11.61 10.99 -0.98
CA VAL A 101 11.37 10.45 -2.31
C VAL A 101 10.35 9.33 -2.14
N GLY A 102 9.13 9.55 -2.61
CA GLY A 102 8.08 8.56 -2.48
C GLY A 102 8.04 7.60 -3.66
N LEU A 103 7.24 6.57 -3.51
CA LEU A 103 6.89 5.66 -4.60
C LEU A 103 5.75 6.29 -5.40
N LYS A 104 5.97 6.53 -6.67
CA LYS A 104 5.00 7.23 -7.51
C LYS A 104 3.78 6.38 -7.79
N MET A 105 2.61 6.99 -7.63
CA MET A 105 1.35 6.34 -7.97
C MET A 105 1.30 5.91 -9.44
N THR A 106 1.90 6.70 -10.34
CA THR A 106 1.98 6.34 -11.75
C THR A 106 2.74 5.04 -11.98
N ASP A 107 3.79 4.76 -11.21
CA ASP A 107 4.54 3.51 -11.32
C ASP A 107 3.73 2.33 -10.79
N ILE A 108 3.00 2.52 -9.71
CA ILE A 108 2.08 1.51 -9.18
C ILE A 108 1.00 1.18 -10.22
N MET A 109 0.41 2.20 -10.81
CA MET A 109 -0.64 2.03 -11.82
C MET A 109 -0.14 1.33 -13.08
N LYS A 110 1.11 1.57 -13.49
CA LYS A 110 1.72 0.84 -14.61
C LYS A 110 1.77 -0.67 -14.31
N VAL A 111 2.21 -1.03 -13.10
CA VAL A 111 2.26 -2.44 -12.69
C VAL A 111 0.86 -3.04 -12.70
N ALA A 112 -0.12 -2.36 -12.12
CA ALA A 112 -1.50 -2.83 -12.09
C ALA A 112 -2.10 -2.97 -13.50
N ASN A 113 -1.87 -1.98 -14.36
CA ASN A 113 -2.42 -1.98 -15.72
C ASN A 113 -1.83 -3.09 -16.60
N ASN A 114 -0.61 -3.53 -16.33
CA ASN A 114 0.05 -4.61 -17.05
C ASN A 114 -0.24 -5.99 -16.47
N SER A 115 -1.03 -6.06 -15.40
CA SER A 115 -1.37 -7.33 -14.73
C SER A 115 -2.30 -8.18 -15.58
N PRO A 116 -2.11 -9.52 -15.60
CA PRO A 116 -3.06 -10.44 -16.22
C PRO A 116 -4.31 -10.70 -15.37
N ALA A 117 -4.41 -10.13 -14.17
CA ALA A 117 -5.60 -10.25 -13.33
C ALA A 117 -6.85 -9.72 -14.04
N ALA A 118 -7.97 -10.39 -13.86
CA ALA A 118 -9.24 -9.98 -14.48
C ALA A 118 -9.73 -8.65 -13.94
N ASN A 119 -9.54 -8.42 -12.63
CA ASN A 119 -9.89 -7.17 -11.95
C ASN A 119 -8.73 -6.72 -11.09
N ARG A 120 -8.41 -5.43 -11.16
CA ARG A 120 -7.29 -4.83 -10.46
C ARG A 120 -7.80 -3.64 -9.66
N VAL A 121 -7.55 -3.66 -8.35
CA VAL A 121 -8.02 -2.63 -7.43
C VAL A 121 -6.82 -2.05 -6.69
N VAL A 122 -6.71 -0.73 -6.67
CA VAL A 122 -5.69 -0.01 -5.91
C VAL A 122 -6.39 1.01 -5.02
N ILE A 123 -6.19 0.87 -3.71
CA ILE A 123 -6.75 1.78 -2.72
C ILE A 123 -5.59 2.38 -1.93
N LEU A 124 -5.42 3.69 -2.02
CA LEU A 124 -4.39 4.42 -1.28
C LEU A 124 -5.08 5.31 -0.26
N ASP A 125 -5.05 4.88 0.99
CA ASP A 125 -5.57 5.63 2.13
C ASP A 125 -4.41 6.41 2.75
N CYS A 126 -4.08 7.54 2.13
CA CYS A 126 -2.93 8.33 2.50
C CYS A 126 -3.33 9.55 3.33
N CYS A 127 -2.66 9.70 4.47
CA CYS A 127 -2.65 10.98 5.16
C CYS A 127 -1.70 11.91 4.41
N TYR A 128 -2.25 12.82 3.62
CA TYR A 128 -1.44 13.87 3.01
C TYR A 128 -1.02 14.83 4.12
N ALA A 129 0.19 14.65 4.62
CA ALA A 129 0.78 15.64 5.49
C ALA A 129 1.11 16.86 4.62
N ALA A 130 0.30 17.90 4.69
CA ALA A 130 0.49 19.15 3.97
C ALA A 130 1.87 19.77 4.20
N ASN A 131 2.59 19.27 5.19
CA ASN A 131 3.90 19.76 5.61
C ASN A 131 5.03 18.77 5.31
N MET A 132 4.77 17.69 4.59
CA MET A 132 5.80 16.80 4.10
C MET A 132 6.35 17.35 2.79
N GLY A 133 7.47 17.96 2.86
CA GLY A 133 8.15 18.47 1.66
C GLY A 133 8.44 19.91 1.69
#